data_68c2f7c2a28ff845476ee457b8efe1ac
#
_entry.id   68c2f7c2a28ff845476ee457b8efe1ac
#
_cell.length_a   1.000
_cell.length_b   1.000
_cell.length_c   1.000
_cell.angle_alpha   90.00
_cell.angle_beta   90.00
_cell.angle_gamma   90.00
#
_symmetry.space_group_name_H-M   'P 1'
#
loop_
_entity.id
_entity.type
_entity.pdbx_description
1 polymer ?
#
loop_
_entity_poly.entity_id
_entity_poly.type
_entity_poly.pdbx_seq_one_letter_code
_entity_poly.pdbx_strand_id
1 'polypeptide(L)'
;MKLLAFSDLHQDLDGARALVDRSGDYDVVIGAGDFASVHRGLEELIDMLAVIETPTVLVPGNNETDEALRSACEGWQAACVLHGDGTEIDGVSFFGLGGGVPVTPWDWSFDLTEEEAADRLAACPPGGVLVVHSPPKGYVDGSRRLGSEAILAAIEDRQPRLVLCGHIHEAAGEEATVGASRVVNLGPAGVVLEV
;
A
#
# COMPACT_ATOMS: atom_id res chain seq x y z
N MET A 1 2.55 8.26 -16.36
CA MET A 1 2.96 6.92 -15.86
C MET A 1 1.70 6.14 -15.52
N LYS A 2 1.59 4.92 -16.04
CA LYS A 2 0.41 4.06 -15.87
C LYS A 2 0.66 3.06 -14.75
N LEU A 3 -0.20 3.02 -13.77
CA LEU A 3 -0.07 2.17 -12.58
C LEU A 3 -1.13 1.07 -12.57
N LEU A 4 -0.74 -0.14 -12.15
CA LEU A 4 -1.66 -1.17 -11.68
C LEU A 4 -1.51 -1.29 -10.17
N ALA A 5 -2.53 -0.91 -9.39
CA ALA A 5 -2.45 -0.86 -7.94
C ALA A 5 -3.52 -1.75 -7.28
N PHE A 6 -3.16 -2.48 -6.25
CA PHE A 6 -4.04 -3.39 -5.50
C PHE A 6 -3.68 -3.43 -4.02
N SER A 7 -4.57 -3.99 -3.20
CA SER A 7 -4.37 -4.26 -1.76
C SER A 7 -5.22 -5.46 -1.32
N ASP A 8 -4.97 -5.95 -0.10
CA ASP A 8 -5.87 -6.87 0.60
C ASP A 8 -6.17 -8.19 -0.15
N LEU A 9 -5.11 -8.81 -0.72
CA LEU A 9 -5.23 -10.10 -1.40
C LEU A 9 -5.54 -11.26 -0.44
N HIS A 10 -5.03 -11.22 0.82
CA HIS A 10 -5.32 -12.22 1.83
C HIS A 10 -5.19 -13.68 1.34
N GLN A 11 -4.07 -14.02 0.69
CA GLN A 11 -3.80 -15.34 0.10
C GLN A 11 -4.66 -15.70 -1.13
N ASP A 12 -5.34 -14.74 -1.76
CA ASP A 12 -6.08 -15.00 -3.02
C ASP A 12 -5.10 -15.20 -4.19
N LEU A 13 -4.72 -16.45 -4.42
CA LEU A 13 -3.81 -16.82 -5.52
C LEU A 13 -4.44 -16.62 -6.90
N ASP A 14 -5.75 -16.75 -7.03
CA ASP A 14 -6.43 -16.51 -8.31
C ASP A 14 -6.46 -15.02 -8.63
N GLY A 15 -6.72 -14.17 -7.63
CA GLY A 15 -6.59 -12.72 -7.73
C GLY A 15 -5.16 -12.29 -8.08
N ALA A 16 -4.16 -12.86 -7.41
CA ALA A 16 -2.75 -12.59 -7.70
C ALA A 16 -2.39 -12.97 -9.14
N ARG A 17 -2.83 -14.13 -9.63
CA ARG A 17 -2.61 -14.56 -11.02
C ARG A 17 -3.21 -13.60 -12.02
N ALA A 18 -4.43 -13.12 -11.78
CA ALA A 18 -5.09 -12.14 -12.64
C ALA A 18 -4.34 -10.79 -12.70
N LEU A 19 -3.65 -10.40 -11.61
CA LEU A 19 -2.78 -9.23 -11.58
C LEU A 19 -1.49 -9.46 -12.37
N VAL A 20 -0.87 -10.64 -12.20
CA VAL A 20 0.32 -11.06 -12.95
C VAL A 20 0.07 -11.00 -14.46
N ASP A 21 -1.02 -11.58 -14.93
CA ASP A 21 -1.38 -11.66 -16.36
C ASP A 21 -1.54 -10.27 -17.01
N ARG A 22 -1.81 -9.25 -16.21
CA ARG A 22 -2.01 -7.86 -16.65
C ARG A 22 -0.80 -6.96 -16.46
N SER A 23 0.12 -7.34 -15.59
CA SER A 23 1.18 -6.46 -15.06
C SER A 23 2.07 -5.84 -16.13
N GLY A 24 2.33 -6.57 -17.20
CA GLY A 24 3.17 -6.11 -18.32
C GLY A 24 2.62 -4.93 -19.14
N ASP A 25 1.37 -4.56 -18.97
CA ASP A 25 0.73 -3.43 -19.65
C ASP A 25 0.89 -2.07 -18.93
N TYR A 26 1.63 -2.08 -17.80
CA TYR A 26 1.79 -0.94 -16.90
C TYR A 26 3.26 -0.58 -16.67
N ASP A 27 3.50 0.67 -16.28
CA ASP A 27 4.85 1.17 -15.99
C ASP A 27 5.31 0.78 -14.59
N VAL A 28 4.36 0.72 -13.62
CA VAL A 28 4.61 0.32 -12.22
C VAL A 28 3.43 -0.48 -11.68
N VAL A 29 3.74 -1.52 -10.90
CA VAL A 29 2.77 -2.27 -10.10
C VAL A 29 2.88 -1.84 -8.65
N ILE A 30 1.75 -1.72 -7.93
CA ILE A 30 1.73 -1.29 -6.53
C ILE A 30 0.88 -2.24 -5.71
N GLY A 31 1.44 -2.77 -4.61
CA GLY A 31 0.72 -3.55 -3.60
C GLY A 31 0.70 -2.82 -2.26
N ALA A 32 -0.49 -2.42 -1.82
CA ALA A 32 -0.66 -1.63 -0.60
C ALA A 32 -1.01 -2.49 0.63
N GLY A 33 -0.36 -3.67 0.75
CA GLY A 33 -0.39 -4.51 1.94
C GLY A 33 -1.50 -5.55 1.99
N ASP A 34 -1.46 -6.34 3.06
CA ASP A 34 -2.35 -7.48 3.34
C ASP A 34 -2.29 -8.56 2.25
N PHE A 35 -1.05 -9.01 1.97
CA PHE A 35 -0.77 -10.17 1.13
C PHE A 35 -1.07 -11.46 1.88
N ALA A 36 -0.68 -11.53 3.15
CA ALA A 36 -0.95 -12.63 4.06
C ALA A 36 -2.37 -12.58 4.66
N SER A 37 -2.72 -13.61 5.42
CA SER A 37 -3.86 -13.63 6.32
C SER A 37 -3.41 -14.12 7.69
N VAL A 38 -3.37 -13.22 8.69
CA VAL A 38 -2.88 -13.51 10.05
C VAL A 38 -1.52 -14.23 10.00
N HIS A 39 -0.54 -13.60 9.34
CA HIS A 39 0.85 -14.09 9.14
C HIS A 39 0.96 -15.43 8.37
N ARG A 40 -0.04 -15.84 7.60
CA ARG A 40 -0.02 -17.09 6.84
C ARG A 40 -0.10 -16.83 5.34
N GLY A 41 0.54 -17.71 4.56
CA GLY A 41 0.45 -17.74 3.10
C GLY A 41 1.19 -16.60 2.40
N LEU A 42 2.02 -15.82 3.11
CA LEU A 42 2.78 -14.71 2.52
C LEU A 42 3.73 -15.22 1.43
N GLU A 43 4.57 -16.22 1.76
CA GLU A 43 5.58 -16.76 0.84
C GLU A 43 4.94 -17.24 -0.46
N GLU A 44 3.88 -18.06 -0.36
CA GLU A 44 3.20 -18.62 -1.52
C GLU A 44 2.58 -17.52 -2.42
N LEU A 45 2.00 -16.49 -1.81
CA LEU A 45 1.45 -15.36 -2.57
C LEU A 45 2.53 -14.52 -3.23
N ILE A 46 3.62 -14.22 -2.50
CA ILE A 46 4.74 -13.45 -3.04
C ILE A 46 5.45 -14.24 -4.16
N ASP A 47 5.65 -15.55 -4.01
CA ASP A 47 6.18 -16.41 -5.07
C ASP A 47 5.33 -16.32 -6.36
N MET A 48 3.99 -16.25 -6.22
CA MET A 48 3.10 -16.07 -7.36
C MET A 48 3.30 -14.69 -8.03
N LEU A 49 3.47 -13.63 -7.24
CA LEU A 49 3.67 -12.27 -7.76
C LEU A 49 5.08 -12.03 -8.28
N ALA A 50 6.08 -12.77 -7.80
CA ALA A 50 7.50 -12.56 -8.12
C ALA A 50 7.89 -12.84 -9.59
N VAL A 51 6.97 -13.34 -10.40
CA VAL A 51 7.13 -13.45 -11.85
C VAL A 51 6.89 -12.10 -12.57
N ILE A 52 6.40 -11.09 -11.89
CA ILE A 52 6.22 -9.73 -12.42
C ILE A 52 7.60 -9.11 -12.63
N GLU A 53 7.91 -8.72 -13.87
CA GLU A 53 9.14 -8.03 -14.25
C GLU A 53 8.99 -6.50 -14.24
N THR A 54 7.76 -6.00 -14.26
CA THR A 54 7.44 -4.58 -14.14
C THR A 54 7.90 -4.05 -12.78
N PRO A 55 8.55 -2.87 -12.68
CA PRO A 55 8.91 -2.25 -11.41
C PRO A 55 7.73 -2.28 -10.43
N THR A 56 7.95 -2.82 -9.24
CA THR A 56 6.88 -3.08 -8.26
C THR A 56 7.20 -2.43 -6.92
N VAL A 57 6.29 -1.63 -6.40
CA VAL A 57 6.37 -1.02 -5.06
C VAL A 57 5.39 -1.72 -4.13
N LEU A 58 5.89 -2.18 -2.99
CA LEU A 58 5.11 -2.89 -1.98
C LEU A 58 5.23 -2.21 -0.62
N VAL A 59 4.17 -2.20 0.15
CA VAL A 59 4.20 -1.90 1.59
C VAL A 59 3.59 -3.07 2.35
N PRO A 60 4.05 -3.41 3.58
CA PRO A 60 3.37 -4.43 4.38
C PRO A 60 1.98 -3.96 4.81
N GLY A 61 1.04 -4.89 4.92
CA GLY A 61 -0.23 -4.64 5.59
C GLY A 61 -0.13 -4.84 7.10
N ASN A 62 -1.25 -5.04 7.76
CA ASN A 62 -1.25 -5.42 9.16
C ASN A 62 -1.26 -6.96 9.35
N ASN A 63 -1.46 -7.73 8.30
CA ASN A 63 -1.41 -9.19 8.33
C ASN A 63 -0.01 -9.79 8.11
N GLU A 64 0.99 -9.00 7.76
CA GLU A 64 2.40 -9.37 7.68
C GLU A 64 3.28 -8.24 8.22
N THR A 65 4.49 -8.58 8.68
CA THR A 65 5.47 -7.57 9.13
C THR A 65 6.34 -7.09 7.95
N ASP A 66 6.98 -5.92 8.11
CA ASP A 66 7.97 -5.40 7.15
C ASP A 66 9.11 -6.41 6.93
N GLU A 67 9.63 -7.00 8.01
CA GLU A 67 10.69 -8.00 7.94
C GLU A 67 10.25 -9.25 7.15
N ALA A 68 9.05 -9.75 7.41
CA ALA A 68 8.51 -10.92 6.70
C ALA A 68 8.31 -10.64 5.21
N LEU A 69 7.75 -9.46 4.85
CA LEU A 69 7.55 -9.10 3.46
C LEU A 69 8.88 -8.91 2.73
N ARG A 70 9.87 -8.23 3.33
CA ARG A 70 11.22 -8.09 2.74
C ARG A 70 11.87 -9.45 2.53
N SER A 71 11.75 -10.36 3.49
CA SER A 71 12.29 -11.72 3.37
C SER A 71 11.61 -12.52 2.24
N ALA A 72 10.27 -12.43 2.15
CA ALA A 72 9.54 -13.11 1.08
C ALA A 72 9.88 -12.56 -0.32
N CYS A 73 10.22 -11.26 -0.41
CA CYS A 73 10.63 -10.62 -1.66
C CYS A 73 12.12 -10.83 -2.01
N GLU A 74 12.91 -11.55 -1.18
CA GLU A 74 14.30 -11.85 -1.50
C GLU A 74 14.39 -12.57 -2.85
N GLY A 75 15.12 -11.97 -3.80
CA GLY A 75 15.26 -12.51 -5.15
C GLY A 75 14.27 -11.97 -6.18
N TRP A 76 13.19 -11.32 -5.79
CA TRP A 76 12.31 -10.61 -6.72
C TRP A 76 12.90 -9.25 -7.08
N GLN A 77 13.66 -9.19 -8.16
CA GLN A 77 14.45 -8.01 -8.52
C GLN A 77 13.64 -6.78 -8.90
N ALA A 78 12.40 -6.97 -9.36
CA ALA A 78 11.53 -5.86 -9.70
C ALA A 78 10.84 -5.23 -8.47
N ALA A 79 10.85 -5.91 -7.31
CA ALA A 79 10.17 -5.44 -6.10
C ALA A 79 11.04 -4.49 -5.27
N CYS A 80 10.38 -3.44 -4.76
CA CYS A 80 10.90 -2.51 -3.78
C CYS A 80 9.91 -2.44 -2.61
N VAL A 81 10.28 -2.96 -1.44
CA VAL A 81 9.46 -2.91 -0.23
C VAL A 81 9.77 -1.63 0.54
N LEU A 82 8.75 -0.83 0.83
CA LEU A 82 8.86 0.46 1.51
C LEU A 82 8.11 0.43 2.86
N HIS A 83 8.75 1.02 3.90
CA HIS A 83 8.12 1.21 5.21
C HIS A 83 8.75 2.37 6.00
N GLY A 84 8.34 3.59 5.71
CA GLY A 84 8.94 4.83 6.23
C GLY A 84 10.14 5.31 5.39
N ASP A 85 10.24 4.82 4.16
CA ASP A 85 11.27 5.16 3.19
C ASP A 85 10.66 5.30 1.78
N GLY A 86 11.47 5.64 0.79
CA GLY A 86 10.99 5.89 -0.56
C GLY A 86 11.96 5.46 -1.64
N THR A 87 11.47 5.46 -2.87
CA THR A 87 12.23 5.19 -4.10
C THR A 87 11.80 6.13 -5.22
N GLU A 88 12.55 6.17 -6.30
CA GLU A 88 12.20 6.91 -7.51
C GLU A 88 12.19 5.95 -8.71
N ILE A 89 11.13 6.00 -9.49
CA ILE A 89 10.96 5.22 -10.73
C ILE A 89 10.59 6.20 -11.84
N ASP A 90 11.41 6.29 -12.87
CA ASP A 90 11.22 7.16 -14.05
C ASP A 90 10.89 8.62 -13.70
N GLY A 91 11.58 9.17 -12.68
CA GLY A 91 11.41 10.55 -12.22
C GLY A 91 10.16 10.81 -11.36
N VAL A 92 9.42 9.77 -10.99
CA VAL A 92 8.31 9.84 -10.02
C VAL A 92 8.76 9.29 -8.69
N SER A 93 8.59 10.09 -7.62
CA SER A 93 8.90 9.68 -6.25
C SER A 93 7.75 8.85 -5.67
N PHE A 94 8.09 7.70 -5.09
CA PHE A 94 7.19 6.84 -4.32
C PHE A 94 7.67 6.79 -2.87
N PHE A 95 6.77 6.97 -1.93
CA PHE A 95 7.05 6.82 -0.50
C PHE A 95 6.04 5.84 0.10
N GLY A 96 6.48 4.93 0.99
CA GLY A 96 5.64 3.89 1.52
C GLY A 96 5.59 3.83 3.05
N LEU A 97 4.41 3.56 3.62
CA LEU A 97 4.22 3.24 5.02
C LEU A 97 3.21 2.11 5.17
N GLY A 98 3.65 0.96 5.64
CA GLY A 98 2.79 -0.18 5.93
C GLY A 98 2.30 -0.25 7.36
N GLY A 99 1.56 -1.31 7.67
CA GLY A 99 1.00 -1.57 8.97
C GLY A 99 -0.40 -0.98 9.20
N GLY A 100 -1.09 -1.49 10.21
CA GLY A 100 -2.33 -0.90 10.71
C GLY A 100 -2.05 0.40 11.47
N VAL A 101 -2.75 1.48 11.14
CA VAL A 101 -2.66 2.78 11.82
C VAL A 101 -4.08 3.35 11.94
N PRO A 102 -4.54 3.66 13.15
CA PRO A 102 -3.96 3.44 14.47
C PRO A 102 -3.93 1.95 14.87
N VAL A 103 -3.31 1.67 16.02
CA VAL A 103 -3.23 0.31 16.60
C VAL A 103 -4.62 -0.34 16.65
N THR A 104 -4.70 -1.54 16.11
CA THR A 104 -5.92 -2.34 16.08
C THR A 104 -6.14 -3.10 17.40
N PRO A 105 -7.32 -3.66 17.67
CA PRO A 105 -7.55 -4.44 18.88
C PRO A 105 -6.98 -5.86 18.85
N TRP A 106 -6.26 -6.25 17.79
CA TRP A 106 -5.74 -7.61 17.60
C TRP A 106 -4.26 -7.68 17.95
N ASP A 107 -3.89 -8.57 18.84
CA ASP A 107 -2.53 -8.78 19.32
C ASP A 107 -1.56 -9.37 18.28
N TRP A 108 -2.09 -9.95 17.22
CA TRP A 108 -1.30 -10.45 16.09
C TRP A 108 -1.03 -9.38 15.02
N SER A 109 -1.72 -8.27 15.05
CA SER A 109 -1.66 -7.24 14.00
C SER A 109 -0.32 -6.50 14.02
N PHE A 110 0.25 -6.28 12.85
CA PHE A 110 1.42 -5.44 12.67
C PHE A 110 0.97 -3.98 12.58
N ASP A 111 0.98 -3.29 13.70
CA ASP A 111 0.44 -1.95 13.84
C ASP A 111 1.50 -0.91 14.22
N LEU A 112 1.22 0.34 13.89
CA LEU A 112 1.93 1.51 14.38
C LEU A 112 0.97 2.40 15.18
N THR A 113 1.52 3.06 16.20
CA THR A 113 0.83 4.19 16.82
C THR A 113 0.79 5.38 15.86
N GLU A 114 -0.11 6.32 16.10
CA GLU A 114 -0.16 7.58 15.31
C GLU A 114 1.17 8.36 15.41
N GLU A 115 1.85 8.33 16.56
CA GLU A 115 3.15 8.99 16.75
C GLU A 115 4.25 8.31 15.90
N GLU A 116 4.36 6.99 15.93
CA GLU A 116 5.32 6.25 15.11
C GLU A 116 5.06 6.44 13.61
N ALA A 117 3.80 6.48 13.20
CA ALA A 117 3.41 6.74 11.82
C ALA A 117 3.79 8.17 11.40
N ALA A 118 3.53 9.17 12.25
CA ALA A 118 3.89 10.56 11.99
C ALA A 118 5.41 10.74 11.85
N ASP A 119 6.21 10.11 12.73
CA ASP A 119 7.68 10.17 12.68
C ASP A 119 8.22 9.59 11.37
N ARG A 120 7.67 8.46 10.90
CA ARG A 120 8.09 7.85 9.63
C ARG A 120 7.65 8.67 8.42
N LEU A 121 6.42 9.21 8.44
CA LEU A 121 5.87 10.05 7.36
C LEU A 121 6.55 11.42 7.24
N ALA A 122 7.26 11.87 8.28
CA ALA A 122 8.02 13.12 8.24
C ALA A 122 9.06 13.18 7.12
N ALA A 123 9.56 12.04 6.66
CA ALA A 123 10.49 11.92 5.55
C ALA A 123 9.81 11.90 4.15
N CYS A 124 8.48 11.85 4.08
CA CYS A 124 7.74 11.80 2.83
C CYS A 124 8.00 13.06 1.98
N PRO A 125 8.46 12.94 0.74
CA PRO A 125 8.66 14.09 -0.14
C PRO A 125 7.31 14.63 -0.65
N PRO A 126 7.23 15.93 -0.96
CA PRO A 126 6.00 16.51 -1.52
C PRO A 126 5.78 16.06 -2.97
N GLY A 127 4.52 15.98 -3.37
CA GLY A 127 4.10 15.90 -4.77
C GLY A 127 4.31 14.56 -5.49
N GLY A 128 4.78 13.52 -4.78
CA GLY A 128 4.96 12.16 -5.32
C GLY A 128 3.70 11.27 -5.17
N VAL A 129 3.93 9.97 -5.15
CA VAL A 129 2.93 8.93 -4.83
C VAL A 129 3.18 8.45 -3.41
N LEU A 130 2.18 8.52 -2.56
CA LEU A 130 2.20 7.96 -1.21
C LEU A 130 1.42 6.63 -1.21
N VAL A 131 2.12 5.56 -0.85
CA VAL A 131 1.52 4.22 -0.70
C VAL A 131 1.45 3.89 0.77
N VAL A 132 0.25 3.74 1.31
CA VAL A 132 0.03 3.40 2.72
C VAL A 132 -0.91 2.21 2.83
N HIS A 133 -0.80 1.40 3.89
CA HIS A 133 -1.79 0.35 4.07
C HIS A 133 -3.10 0.91 4.63
N SER A 134 -3.06 1.64 5.74
CA SER A 134 -4.25 2.26 6.34
C SER A 134 -4.68 3.54 5.61
N PRO A 135 -5.99 3.83 5.49
CA PRO A 135 -6.49 5.05 4.87
C PRO A 135 -6.33 6.28 5.80
N PRO A 136 -6.38 7.51 5.25
CA PRO A 136 -6.44 8.73 6.05
C PRO A 136 -7.79 8.89 6.74
N LYS A 137 -7.80 9.45 7.94
CA LYS A 137 -8.99 9.69 8.76
C LYS A 137 -10.05 10.50 8.04
N GLY A 138 -11.25 9.96 7.97
CA GLY A 138 -12.41 10.63 7.38
C GLY A 138 -12.53 10.53 5.86
N TYR A 139 -11.58 9.86 5.19
CA TYR A 139 -11.57 9.70 3.73
C TYR A 139 -11.30 8.24 3.36
N VAL A 140 -12.19 7.63 2.59
CA VAL A 140 -12.13 6.23 2.13
C VAL A 140 -11.85 5.22 3.26
N ASP A 141 -12.30 5.55 4.49
CA ASP A 141 -11.98 4.86 5.74
C ASP A 141 -13.20 4.13 6.35
N GLY A 142 -14.24 3.95 5.55
CA GLY A 142 -15.46 3.23 5.87
C GLY A 142 -16.42 3.98 6.80
N SER A 143 -17.53 3.35 7.09
CA SER A 143 -18.64 3.94 7.87
C SER A 143 -18.25 4.25 9.33
N ARG A 144 -17.30 3.49 9.89
CA ARG A 144 -16.80 3.67 11.26
C ARG A 144 -15.65 4.65 11.41
N ARG A 145 -15.17 5.23 10.32
CA ARG A 145 -14.08 6.22 10.31
C ARG A 145 -12.81 5.70 11.00
N LEU A 146 -12.28 4.56 10.52
CA LEU A 146 -11.16 3.85 11.14
C LEU A 146 -9.77 4.30 10.63
N GLY A 147 -9.70 5.30 9.78
CA GLY A 147 -8.46 5.81 9.21
C GLY A 147 -7.56 6.54 10.22
N SER A 148 -6.32 6.82 9.81
CA SER A 148 -5.24 7.43 10.60
C SER A 148 -5.23 8.94 10.51
N GLU A 149 -5.08 9.61 11.66
CA GLU A 149 -4.88 11.07 11.77
C GLU A 149 -3.48 11.47 11.30
N ALA A 150 -2.45 10.66 11.56
CA ALA A 150 -1.10 10.92 11.11
C ALA A 150 -0.97 10.88 9.59
N ILE A 151 -1.63 9.89 8.95
CA ILE A 151 -1.66 9.79 7.48
C ILE A 151 -2.39 10.99 6.88
N LEU A 152 -3.53 11.39 7.45
CA LEU A 152 -4.25 12.59 7.00
C LEU A 152 -3.36 13.84 7.10
N ALA A 153 -2.72 14.05 8.25
CA ALA A 153 -1.84 15.20 8.46
C ALA A 153 -0.66 15.22 7.47
N ALA A 154 -0.06 14.06 7.19
CA ALA A 154 1.01 13.95 6.20
C ALA A 154 0.52 14.29 4.79
N ILE A 155 -0.68 13.88 4.40
CA ILE A 155 -1.28 14.24 3.10
C ILE A 155 -1.51 15.74 3.01
N GLU A 156 -2.05 16.36 4.07
CA GLU A 156 -2.31 17.80 4.13
C GLU A 156 -1.02 18.63 4.05
N ASP A 157 0.07 18.18 4.68
CA ASP A 157 1.36 18.88 4.69
C ASP A 157 2.16 18.66 3.39
N ARG A 158 2.25 17.41 2.90
CA ARG A 158 3.11 17.03 1.77
C ARG A 158 2.42 17.12 0.42
N GLN A 159 1.09 17.10 0.38
CA GLN A 159 0.28 17.16 -0.84
C GLN A 159 0.79 16.20 -1.94
N PRO A 160 0.93 14.88 -1.67
CA PRO A 160 1.24 13.91 -2.72
C PRO A 160 0.17 13.99 -3.82
N ARG A 161 0.54 13.79 -5.08
CA ARG A 161 -0.45 13.80 -6.18
C ARG A 161 -1.47 12.68 -6.07
N LEU A 162 -0.98 11.52 -5.60
CA LEU A 162 -1.77 10.30 -5.47
C LEU A 162 -1.44 9.61 -4.15
N VAL A 163 -2.48 9.18 -3.45
CA VAL A 163 -2.40 8.35 -2.24
C VAL A 163 -3.15 7.06 -2.49
N LEU A 164 -2.49 5.94 -2.24
CA LEU A 164 -3.01 4.59 -2.44
C LEU A 164 -3.05 3.87 -1.11
N CYS A 165 -4.20 3.34 -0.74
CA CYS A 165 -4.39 2.62 0.51
C CYS A 165 -5.30 1.40 0.35
N GLY A 166 -5.47 0.62 1.42
CA GLY A 166 -6.34 -0.55 1.54
C GLY A 166 -6.96 -0.65 2.93
N HIS A 167 -6.82 -1.83 3.58
CA HIS A 167 -7.17 -2.13 4.96
C HIS A 167 -8.68 -2.11 5.28
N ILE A 168 -9.41 -1.10 4.85
CA ILE A 168 -10.85 -0.97 5.12
C ILE A 168 -11.63 -1.49 3.92
N HIS A 169 -11.90 -2.79 3.93
CA HIS A 169 -12.48 -3.52 2.80
C HIS A 169 -13.84 -2.97 2.34
N GLU A 170 -14.67 -2.43 3.26
CA GLU A 170 -15.96 -1.84 2.88
C GLU A 170 -15.81 -0.59 2.01
N ALA A 171 -14.63 0.05 2.01
CA ALA A 171 -14.32 1.23 1.21
C ALA A 171 -13.53 0.90 -0.07
N ALA A 172 -13.29 -0.39 -0.38
CA ALA A 172 -12.55 -0.78 -1.57
C ALA A 172 -13.19 -0.20 -2.85
N GLY A 173 -12.37 0.48 -3.66
CA GLY A 173 -12.79 1.19 -4.87
C GLY A 173 -13.33 2.60 -4.61
N GLU A 174 -13.42 3.07 -3.36
CA GLU A 174 -13.78 4.46 -3.06
C GLU A 174 -12.62 5.41 -3.35
N GLU A 175 -12.97 6.61 -3.80
CA GLU A 175 -12.04 7.70 -4.08
C GLU A 175 -12.47 8.98 -3.35
N ALA A 176 -11.47 9.76 -2.95
CA ALA A 176 -11.67 11.07 -2.33
C ALA A 176 -10.58 12.06 -2.76
N THR A 177 -10.74 13.32 -2.38
CA THR A 177 -9.72 14.36 -2.56
C THR A 177 -9.43 15.03 -1.23
N VAL A 178 -8.13 15.13 -0.88
CA VAL A 178 -7.64 15.85 0.29
C VAL A 178 -6.68 16.95 -0.19
N GLY A 179 -7.13 18.21 -0.13
CA GLY A 179 -6.38 19.30 -0.75
C GLY A 179 -6.22 19.08 -2.27
N ALA A 180 -4.97 18.96 -2.75
CA ALA A 180 -4.67 18.61 -4.14
C ALA A 180 -4.46 17.11 -4.38
N SER A 181 -4.48 16.30 -3.33
CA SER A 181 -4.19 14.88 -3.39
C SER A 181 -5.42 14.05 -3.75
N ARG A 182 -5.31 13.19 -4.76
CA ARG A 182 -6.28 12.13 -5.02
C ARG A 182 -5.99 10.95 -4.11
N VAL A 183 -6.98 10.46 -3.37
CA VAL A 183 -6.88 9.32 -2.45
C VAL A 183 -7.75 8.18 -2.95
N VAL A 184 -7.20 6.98 -3.03
CA VAL A 184 -7.91 5.79 -3.53
C VAL A 184 -7.73 4.63 -2.55
N ASN A 185 -8.82 4.06 -2.08
CA ASN A 185 -8.80 2.77 -1.41
C ASN A 185 -8.93 1.66 -2.46
N LEU A 186 -7.94 0.78 -2.53
CA LEU A 186 -7.73 -0.10 -3.69
C LEU A 186 -8.64 -1.33 -3.69
N GLY A 187 -8.29 -2.35 -2.93
CA GLY A 187 -8.88 -3.68 -2.95
C GLY A 187 -8.18 -4.67 -3.89
N PRO A 188 -8.59 -5.96 -3.87
CA PRO A 188 -7.84 -7.05 -4.50
C PRO A 188 -7.95 -7.14 -6.03
N ALA A 189 -8.98 -6.54 -6.63
CA ALA A 189 -9.21 -6.67 -8.07
C ALA A 189 -8.21 -5.89 -8.94
N GLY A 190 -7.45 -4.96 -8.36
CA GLY A 190 -6.53 -4.08 -9.05
C GLY A 190 -7.22 -2.91 -9.77
N VAL A 191 -6.74 -1.71 -9.49
CA VAL A 191 -7.21 -0.43 -10.06
C VAL A 191 -6.15 0.11 -11.01
N VAL A 192 -6.58 0.65 -12.15
CA VAL A 192 -5.70 1.30 -13.14
C VAL A 192 -5.71 2.80 -12.89
N LEU A 193 -4.52 3.38 -12.72
CA LEU A 193 -4.34 4.79 -12.39
C LEU A 193 -3.28 5.43 -13.28
N GLU A 194 -3.30 6.75 -13.37
CA GLU A 194 -2.27 7.56 -14.06
C GLU A 194 -1.73 8.65 -13.11
N VAL A 195 -0.40 8.84 -13.16
CA VAL A 195 0.34 9.86 -12.41
C VAL A 195 1.19 10.71 -13.35
#